data_d936c8a64ac0072f9b137e9189c7a298
#
_entry.id   d936c8a64ac0072f9b137e9189c7a298
#
_cell.length_a   1.000
_cell.length_b   1.000
_cell.length_c   1.000
_cell.angle_alpha   90.00
_cell.angle_beta   90.00
_cell.angle_gamma   90.00
#
_symmetry.space_group_name_H-M   'P 1'
#
loop_
_entity.id
_entity.type
_entity.pdbx_description
1 polymer ?
#
loop_
_entity_poly.entity_id
_entity_poly.type
_entity_poly.pdbx_seq_one_letter_code
_entity_poly.pdbx_strand_id
1 'polypeptide(L)'
;VLDYEGTPEYTLCCIVTDKEEIGSVGATGMASHYLENTVAELYACTADYCELAVRRCLRNSRMLSSDVSAGYDPNFASAFEKKNSAFLGRGICFNKFTGSRGKSGSNDANPEFMASLRKIMDDAGVAFQTAELGRVDLGGGGTIAYLCAKYGMNVIDSGIPVLSMHAPYEIISKVDLYEGYRGYCAFLQGAKPVE
;
A
#
# COMPACT_ATOMS: atom_id res chain seq x y z
N VAL A 1 -5.30 13.78 -2.38
CA VAL A 1 -4.21 14.77 -2.53
C VAL A 1 -4.75 16.09 -3.05
N LEU A 2 -5.47 16.10 -4.17
CA LEU A 2 -5.97 17.35 -4.77
C LEU A 2 -6.93 18.13 -3.88
N ASP A 3 -7.70 17.46 -3.03
CA ASP A 3 -8.65 18.07 -2.11
C ASP A 3 -8.07 18.36 -0.71
N TYR A 4 -6.74 18.23 -0.56
CA TYR A 4 -6.09 18.55 0.72
C TYR A 4 -6.14 20.05 0.97
N GLU A 5 -6.71 20.43 2.10
CA GLU A 5 -6.83 21.85 2.49
C GLU A 5 -5.58 22.30 3.26
N GLY A 6 -5.05 23.45 2.88
CA GLY A 6 -3.87 24.07 3.50
C GLY A 6 -2.53 23.61 2.90
N THR A 7 -1.45 23.95 3.59
CA THR A 7 -0.08 23.57 3.20
C THR A 7 0.36 22.38 4.06
N PRO A 8 0.59 21.22 3.46
CA PRO A 8 1.03 20.05 4.22
C PRO A 8 2.45 20.24 4.74
N GLU A 9 2.74 19.70 5.92
CA GLU A 9 4.08 19.70 6.51
C GLU A 9 5.07 18.87 5.66
N TYR A 10 4.58 17.80 5.05
CA TYR A 10 5.35 16.90 4.20
C TYR A 10 4.76 16.85 2.80
N THR A 11 5.58 16.56 1.80
CA THR A 11 5.11 16.41 0.42
C THR A 11 4.14 15.25 0.31
N LEU A 12 2.92 15.52 -0.13
CA LEU A 12 1.92 14.51 -0.42
C LEU A 12 2.05 14.06 -1.87
N CYS A 13 2.17 12.77 -2.09
CA CYS A 13 2.36 12.19 -3.41
C CYS A 13 1.33 11.09 -3.67
N CYS A 14 0.65 11.17 -4.81
CA CYS A 14 -0.16 10.08 -5.34
C CYS A 14 0.51 9.58 -6.62
N ILE A 15 0.84 8.30 -6.65
CA ILE A 15 1.46 7.65 -7.80
C ILE A 15 0.46 6.66 -8.38
N VAL A 16 0.13 6.81 -9.65
CA VAL A 16 -0.62 5.83 -10.41
C VAL A 16 0.38 5.02 -11.24
N THR A 17 0.50 3.74 -10.93
CA THR A 17 1.52 2.88 -11.54
C THR A 17 1.07 2.29 -12.86
N ASP A 18 2.02 2.10 -13.77
CA ASP A 18 1.84 1.41 -15.04
C ASP A 18 2.40 -0.01 -14.95
N LYS A 19 1.80 -0.94 -15.66
CA LYS A 19 2.29 -2.33 -15.86
C LYS A 19 2.41 -3.19 -14.59
N GLU A 20 1.65 -2.89 -13.55
CA GLU A 20 1.67 -3.69 -12.32
C GLU A 20 1.33 -5.15 -12.62
N GLU A 21 0.28 -5.41 -13.39
CA GLU A 21 -0.26 -6.74 -13.74
C GLU A 21 0.71 -7.63 -14.54
N ILE A 22 1.73 -7.04 -15.15
CA ILE A 22 2.79 -7.80 -15.84
C ILE A 22 4.13 -7.78 -15.10
N GLY A 23 4.11 -7.45 -13.80
CA GLY A 23 5.29 -7.44 -12.93
C GLY A 23 6.03 -6.11 -12.85
N SER A 24 5.34 -4.99 -13.11
CA SER A 24 5.89 -3.62 -13.01
C SER A 24 7.13 -3.37 -13.88
N VAL A 25 7.26 -4.08 -14.98
CA VAL A 25 8.43 -4.03 -15.88
C VAL A 25 8.38 -2.86 -16.87
N GLY A 26 9.49 -2.66 -17.60
CA GLY A 26 9.62 -1.60 -18.60
C GLY A 26 9.97 -0.24 -18.00
N ALA A 27 10.16 0.75 -18.88
CA ALA A 27 10.68 2.07 -18.51
C ALA A 27 9.75 2.89 -17.60
N THR A 28 8.44 2.61 -17.64
CA THR A 28 7.40 3.30 -16.86
C THR A 28 6.84 2.46 -15.71
N GLY A 29 7.22 1.18 -15.63
CA GLY A 29 6.84 0.32 -14.51
C GLY A 29 7.60 0.67 -13.24
N MET A 30 7.05 0.34 -12.09
CA MET A 30 7.64 0.68 -10.79
C MET A 30 9.00 -0.01 -10.53
N ALA A 31 9.34 -1.07 -11.27
CA ALA A 31 10.67 -1.69 -11.22
C ALA A 31 11.77 -0.85 -11.89
N SER A 32 11.41 0.20 -12.64
CA SER A 32 12.34 1.14 -13.23
C SER A 32 12.80 2.22 -12.24
N HIS A 33 13.76 3.02 -12.64
CA HIS A 33 14.20 4.20 -11.87
C HIS A 33 13.28 5.43 -12.04
N TYR A 34 12.10 5.26 -12.66
CA TYR A 34 11.22 6.39 -12.94
C TYR A 34 10.83 7.18 -11.70
N LEU A 35 10.40 6.49 -10.63
CA LEU A 35 10.07 7.12 -9.36
C LEU A 35 11.26 7.86 -8.76
N GLU A 36 12.41 7.20 -8.67
CA GLU A 36 13.65 7.77 -8.10
C GLU A 36 14.08 9.02 -8.85
N ASN A 37 14.09 8.96 -10.18
CA ASN A 37 14.42 10.09 -11.03
C ASN A 37 13.44 11.25 -10.85
N THR A 38 12.13 10.96 -10.78
CA THR A 38 11.12 12.00 -10.55
C THR A 38 11.32 12.69 -9.20
N VAL A 39 11.60 11.94 -8.14
CA VAL A 39 11.89 12.52 -6.81
C VAL A 39 13.18 13.35 -6.85
N ALA A 40 14.20 12.90 -7.56
CA ALA A 40 15.45 13.62 -7.71
C ALA A 40 15.27 14.97 -8.44
N GLU A 41 14.49 14.98 -9.53
CA GLU A 41 14.16 16.21 -10.28
C GLU A 41 13.35 17.18 -9.43
N LEU A 42 12.34 16.71 -8.70
CA LEU A 42 11.55 17.53 -7.78
C LEU A 42 12.43 18.12 -6.67
N TYR A 43 13.34 17.32 -6.12
CA TYR A 43 14.29 17.80 -5.11
C TYR A 43 15.19 18.90 -5.67
N ALA A 44 15.72 18.73 -6.88
CA ALA A 44 16.57 19.71 -7.54
C ALA A 44 15.87 21.05 -7.82
N CYS A 45 14.53 21.05 -7.94
CA CYS A 45 13.73 22.27 -8.04
C CYS A 45 13.62 23.06 -6.73
N THR A 46 13.87 22.44 -5.58
CA THR A 46 13.63 23.03 -4.26
C THR A 46 14.89 23.32 -3.46
N ALA A 47 15.99 22.65 -3.77
CA ALA A 47 17.26 22.76 -3.05
C ALA A 47 18.44 22.36 -3.93
N ASP A 48 19.66 22.60 -3.45
CA ASP A 48 20.87 22.10 -4.10
C ASP A 48 20.84 20.57 -4.16
N TYR A 49 20.98 20.03 -5.35
CA TYR A 49 20.93 18.60 -5.56
C TYR A 49 22.05 17.87 -4.81
N CYS A 50 21.66 16.84 -4.08
CA CYS A 50 22.56 15.92 -3.41
C CYS A 50 21.95 14.52 -3.41
N GLU A 51 22.66 13.55 -4.00
CA GLU A 51 22.19 12.15 -4.06
C GLU A 51 21.83 11.58 -2.68
N LEU A 52 22.65 11.88 -1.66
CA LEU A 52 22.38 11.42 -0.30
C LEU A 52 21.08 12.02 0.27
N ALA A 53 20.76 13.27 -0.10
CA ALA A 53 19.50 13.90 0.33
C ALA A 53 18.29 13.25 -0.32
N VAL A 54 18.36 12.90 -1.62
CA VAL A 54 17.30 12.14 -2.31
C VAL A 54 17.10 10.76 -1.65
N ARG A 55 18.17 10.03 -1.36
CA ARG A 55 18.10 8.74 -0.65
C ARG A 55 17.49 8.88 0.74
N ARG A 56 17.81 9.95 1.48
CA ARG A 56 17.20 10.24 2.77
C ARG A 56 15.71 10.59 2.64
N CYS A 57 15.33 11.35 1.62
CA CYS A 57 13.94 11.66 1.32
C CYS A 57 13.13 10.38 1.09
N LEU A 58 13.59 9.50 0.22
CA LEU A 58 12.95 8.21 -0.06
C LEU A 58 12.87 7.35 1.22
N ARG A 59 13.96 7.20 1.96
CA ARG A 59 13.99 6.43 3.20
C ARG A 59 13.00 6.94 4.25
N ASN A 60 12.84 8.27 4.34
CA ASN A 60 11.93 8.89 5.31
C ASN A 60 10.48 8.88 4.84
N SER A 61 10.20 8.43 3.62
CA SER A 61 8.85 8.36 3.06
C SER A 61 8.06 7.21 3.66
N ARG A 62 6.74 7.36 3.65
CA ARG A 62 5.76 6.35 4.04
C ARG A 62 4.78 6.15 2.92
N MET A 63 4.37 4.93 2.71
CA MET A 63 3.54 4.58 1.58
C MET A 63 2.48 3.55 1.95
N LEU A 64 1.26 3.82 1.53
CA LEU A 64 0.26 2.80 1.31
C LEU A 64 0.40 2.32 -0.14
N SER A 65 0.82 1.08 -0.32
CA SER A 65 0.79 0.43 -1.62
C SER A 65 -0.63 -0.06 -1.82
N SER A 66 -1.42 0.79 -2.48
CA SER A 66 -2.87 0.63 -2.52
C SER A 66 -3.31 -0.10 -3.78
N ASP A 67 -4.07 -1.16 -3.55
CA ASP A 67 -4.67 -2.01 -4.55
C ASP A 67 -5.96 -2.62 -3.98
N VAL A 68 -6.36 -3.81 -4.40
CA VAL A 68 -7.37 -4.64 -3.76
C VAL A 68 -6.71 -5.72 -2.90
N SER A 69 -7.46 -6.29 -1.98
CA SER A 69 -7.01 -7.40 -1.13
C SER A 69 -7.95 -8.59 -1.32
N ALA A 70 -7.41 -9.82 -1.36
CA ALA A 70 -8.23 -11.02 -1.55
C ALA A 70 -9.19 -11.20 -0.37
N GLY A 71 -10.50 -11.04 -0.62
CA GLY A 71 -11.56 -11.29 0.35
C GLY A 71 -11.80 -12.79 0.51
N TYR A 72 -12.13 -13.22 1.73
CA TYR A 72 -12.48 -14.61 2.00
C TYR A 72 -13.71 -15.03 1.19
N ASP A 73 -13.53 -16.04 0.34
CA ASP A 73 -14.59 -16.65 -0.44
C ASP A 73 -14.92 -18.04 0.13
N PRO A 74 -16.14 -18.24 0.66
CA PRO A 74 -16.54 -19.54 1.21
C PRO A 74 -16.61 -20.65 0.15
N ASN A 75 -16.78 -20.32 -1.13
CA ASN A 75 -16.77 -21.31 -2.22
C ASN A 75 -15.36 -21.84 -2.51
N PHE A 76 -14.34 -21.09 -2.13
CA PHE A 76 -12.92 -21.43 -2.31
C PHE A 76 -12.17 -21.43 -0.97
N ALA A 77 -12.83 -21.84 0.10
CA ALA A 77 -12.31 -21.78 1.47
C ALA A 77 -10.90 -22.40 1.64
N SER A 78 -10.55 -23.41 0.84
CA SER A 78 -9.24 -24.07 0.89
C SER A 78 -8.08 -23.17 0.43
N ALA A 79 -8.37 -22.11 -0.31
CA ALA A 79 -7.39 -21.11 -0.76
C ALA A 79 -7.03 -20.08 0.32
N PHE A 80 -7.72 -20.11 1.46
CA PHE A 80 -7.60 -19.11 2.51
C PHE A 80 -7.25 -19.73 3.86
N GLU A 81 -6.58 -18.95 4.71
CA GLU A 81 -6.57 -19.15 6.15
C GLU A 81 -7.62 -18.20 6.76
N LYS A 82 -8.77 -18.74 7.10
CA LYS A 82 -9.95 -17.93 7.49
C LYS A 82 -9.68 -16.92 8.61
N LYS A 83 -8.80 -17.27 9.55
CA LYS A 83 -8.48 -16.40 10.68
C LYS A 83 -7.60 -15.20 10.29
N ASN A 84 -6.99 -15.27 9.12
CA ASN A 84 -6.06 -14.27 8.62
C ASN A 84 -6.47 -13.74 7.24
N SER A 85 -7.75 -13.74 6.95
CA SER A 85 -8.32 -13.30 5.68
C SER A 85 -9.09 -12.00 5.85
N ALA A 86 -9.11 -11.19 4.79
CA ALA A 86 -9.99 -10.03 4.70
C ALA A 86 -11.44 -10.46 4.46
N PHE A 87 -12.38 -9.68 4.95
CA PHE A 87 -13.81 -9.88 4.74
C PHE A 87 -14.45 -8.61 4.20
N LEU A 88 -15.36 -8.77 3.23
CA LEU A 88 -16.18 -7.67 2.74
C LEU A 88 -17.05 -7.09 3.85
N GLY A 89 -17.20 -5.76 3.85
CA GLY A 89 -17.99 -5.04 4.85
C GLY A 89 -17.27 -4.74 6.16
N ARG A 90 -15.93 -4.89 6.19
CA ARG A 90 -15.11 -4.61 7.37
C ARG A 90 -14.08 -3.49 7.19
N GLY A 91 -14.21 -2.72 6.13
CA GLY A 91 -13.35 -1.58 5.87
C GLY A 91 -12.10 -1.93 5.08
N ILE A 92 -11.19 -0.97 5.00
CA ILE A 92 -9.90 -1.12 4.30
C ILE A 92 -9.04 -2.20 4.95
N CYS A 93 -8.36 -3.00 4.12
CA CYS A 93 -7.48 -4.05 4.60
C CYS A 93 -6.01 -3.59 4.54
N PHE A 94 -5.25 -3.86 5.59
CA PHE A 94 -3.80 -3.71 5.64
C PHE A 94 -3.14 -5.08 5.72
N ASN A 95 -2.24 -5.37 4.79
CA ASN A 95 -1.52 -6.62 4.73
C ASN A 95 -0.10 -6.40 5.27
N LYS A 96 0.15 -6.84 6.50
CA LYS A 96 1.45 -6.68 7.14
C LYS A 96 2.54 -7.44 6.39
N PHE A 97 2.23 -8.63 5.95
CA PHE A 97 3.10 -9.46 5.14
C PHE A 97 2.41 -9.80 3.82
N THR A 98 3.16 -9.68 2.74
CA THR A 98 2.72 -10.08 1.40
C THR A 98 3.84 -10.85 0.71
N GLY A 99 3.49 -11.67 -0.28
CA GLY A 99 4.46 -12.41 -1.07
C GLY A 99 3.84 -13.66 -1.69
N SER A 100 4.21 -13.95 -2.92
CA SER A 100 3.77 -15.17 -3.60
C SER A 100 4.46 -16.39 -2.99
N ARG A 101 3.66 -17.35 -2.53
CA ARG A 101 4.13 -18.58 -1.85
C ARG A 101 5.08 -18.28 -0.68
N GLY A 102 4.85 -17.16 0.01
CA GLY A 102 5.63 -16.74 1.15
C GLY A 102 7.05 -16.23 0.85
N LYS A 103 7.44 -16.06 -0.42
CA LYS A 103 8.85 -15.77 -0.76
C LYS A 103 9.07 -14.74 -1.86
N SER A 104 8.24 -14.72 -2.89
CA SER A 104 8.50 -13.91 -4.09
C SER A 104 7.73 -12.60 -4.04
N GLY A 105 8.43 -11.49 -4.34
CA GLY A 105 7.83 -10.15 -4.27
C GLY A 105 7.34 -9.77 -2.87
N SER A 106 8.00 -10.30 -1.84
CA SER A 106 7.54 -10.15 -0.47
C SER A 106 7.82 -8.77 0.08
N ASN A 107 6.87 -8.24 0.84
CA ASN A 107 7.04 -7.11 1.74
C ASN A 107 6.62 -7.51 3.16
N ASP A 108 7.36 -7.05 4.15
CA ASP A 108 7.05 -7.22 5.57
C ASP A 108 7.06 -5.84 6.22
N ALA A 109 5.87 -5.25 6.41
CA ALA A 109 5.76 -3.91 6.97
C ALA A 109 6.28 -3.86 8.41
N ASN A 110 7.00 -2.78 8.75
CA ASN A 110 7.51 -2.58 10.10
C ASN A 110 6.37 -2.49 11.12
N PRO A 111 6.49 -3.16 12.29
CA PRO A 111 5.46 -3.14 13.31
C PRO A 111 5.18 -1.74 13.87
N GLU A 112 6.19 -0.88 13.95
CA GLU A 112 6.05 0.52 14.37
C GLU A 112 5.22 1.32 13.37
N PHE A 113 5.44 1.11 12.07
CA PHE A 113 4.63 1.73 11.03
C PHE A 113 3.18 1.22 11.08
N MET A 114 3.00 -0.08 11.27
CA MET A 114 1.68 -0.67 11.45
C MET A 114 0.95 -0.08 12.68
N ALA A 115 1.65 0.09 13.80
CA ALA A 115 1.08 0.69 15.01
C ALA A 115 0.67 2.15 14.77
N SER A 116 1.52 2.92 14.10
CA SER A 116 1.21 4.31 13.71
C SER A 116 -0.01 4.38 12.79
N LEU A 117 -0.07 3.50 11.78
CA LEU A 117 -1.19 3.45 10.84
C LEU A 117 -2.51 3.10 11.53
N ARG A 118 -2.50 2.09 12.40
CA ARG A 118 -3.68 1.74 13.21
C ARG A 118 -4.17 2.93 14.04
N LYS A 119 -3.25 3.63 14.70
CA LYS A 119 -3.61 4.83 15.47
C LYS A 119 -4.24 5.92 14.58
N ILE A 120 -3.71 6.15 13.38
CA ILE A 120 -4.28 7.11 12.43
C ILE A 120 -5.72 6.72 12.07
N MET A 121 -5.97 5.44 11.80
CA MET A 121 -7.31 4.95 11.44
C MET A 121 -8.29 5.04 12.62
N ASP A 122 -7.85 4.63 13.80
CA ASP A 122 -8.65 4.70 15.04
C ASP A 122 -9.02 6.15 15.38
N ASP A 123 -8.06 7.08 15.33
CA ASP A 123 -8.29 8.49 15.61
C ASP A 123 -9.28 9.14 14.60
N ALA A 124 -9.26 8.68 13.35
CA ALA A 124 -10.18 9.15 12.30
C ALA A 124 -11.52 8.40 12.28
N GLY A 125 -11.70 7.38 13.10
CA GLY A 125 -12.89 6.54 13.12
C GLY A 125 -13.10 5.79 11.80
N VAL A 126 -12.02 5.38 11.13
CA VAL A 126 -12.03 4.59 9.89
C VAL A 126 -12.08 3.11 10.23
N ALA A 127 -13.02 2.39 9.63
CA ALA A 127 -13.07 0.95 9.76
C ALA A 127 -11.94 0.30 8.94
N PHE A 128 -11.16 -0.56 9.59
CA PHE A 128 -10.07 -1.28 8.95
C PHE A 128 -9.92 -2.70 9.50
N GLN A 129 -9.23 -3.51 8.75
CA GLN A 129 -8.87 -4.87 9.13
C GLN A 129 -7.44 -5.19 8.71
N THR A 130 -6.88 -6.25 9.30
CA THR A 130 -5.57 -6.77 8.92
C THR A 130 -5.72 -8.19 8.44
N ALA A 131 -5.06 -8.53 7.35
CA ALA A 131 -5.12 -9.85 6.76
C ALA A 131 -3.88 -10.17 5.94
N GLU A 132 -3.81 -11.36 5.40
CA GLU A 132 -2.88 -11.77 4.37
C GLU A 132 -3.62 -12.11 3.07
N LEU A 133 -2.90 -12.06 1.96
CA LEU A 133 -3.42 -12.36 0.63
C LEU A 133 -3.45 -13.88 0.40
N GLY A 134 -4.58 -14.50 0.70
CA GLY A 134 -4.74 -15.94 0.57
C GLY A 134 -3.97 -16.72 1.63
N ARG A 135 -3.82 -18.01 1.40
CA ARG A 135 -3.10 -18.91 2.30
C ARG A 135 -1.60 -18.84 2.02
N VAL A 136 -0.81 -18.48 3.01
CA VAL A 136 0.67 -18.47 2.92
C VAL A 136 1.18 -19.85 2.48
N ASP A 137 2.26 -19.88 1.73
CA ASP A 137 2.89 -21.05 1.09
C ASP A 137 2.13 -21.66 -0.11
N LEU A 138 0.82 -21.54 -0.18
CA LEU A 138 0.02 -22.09 -1.28
C LEU A 138 -0.42 -21.03 -2.28
N GLY A 139 -0.61 -19.83 -1.85
CA GLY A 139 -1.07 -18.71 -2.66
C GLY A 139 -0.29 -17.45 -2.30
N GLY A 140 -1.01 -16.38 -2.05
CA GLY A 140 -0.45 -15.08 -1.74
C GLY A 140 -0.21 -14.26 -2.99
N GLY A 141 0.28 -13.09 -2.76
CA GLY A 141 0.58 -12.08 -3.76
C GLY A 141 1.00 -10.82 -3.04
N GLY A 142 1.07 -9.75 -3.76
CA GLY A 142 1.41 -8.44 -3.25
C GLY A 142 1.35 -7.44 -4.38
N THR A 143 1.56 -6.20 -4.03
CA THR A 143 1.59 -5.10 -4.99
C THR A 143 3.04 -4.72 -5.29
N ILE A 144 3.26 -3.45 -5.56
CA ILE A 144 4.60 -2.86 -5.75
C ILE A 144 5.32 -2.56 -4.43
N ALA A 145 4.76 -2.88 -3.28
CA ALA A 145 5.29 -2.54 -1.97
C ALA A 145 6.76 -2.94 -1.80
N TYR A 146 7.12 -4.15 -2.21
CA TYR A 146 8.50 -4.65 -2.12
C TYR A 146 9.50 -3.82 -2.96
N LEU A 147 9.05 -3.22 -4.06
CA LEU A 147 9.90 -2.35 -4.90
C LEU A 147 10.22 -1.05 -4.19
N CYS A 148 9.22 -0.43 -3.58
CA CYS A 148 9.40 0.81 -2.81
C CYS A 148 10.17 0.56 -1.50
N ALA A 149 9.95 -0.57 -0.85
CA ALA A 149 10.69 -0.96 0.34
C ALA A 149 12.22 -1.08 0.12
N LYS A 150 12.68 -1.34 -1.11
CA LYS A 150 14.11 -1.33 -1.46
C LYS A 150 14.79 0.02 -1.22
N TYR A 151 14.03 1.12 -1.25
CA TYR A 151 14.55 2.45 -0.93
C TYR A 151 14.62 2.72 0.57
N GLY A 152 14.22 1.75 1.41
CA GLY A 152 14.13 1.91 2.86
C GLY A 152 12.87 2.63 3.33
N MET A 153 11.89 2.83 2.47
CA MET A 153 10.58 3.38 2.82
C MET A 153 9.83 2.46 3.79
N ASN A 154 9.03 3.04 4.66
CA ASN A 154 8.01 2.29 5.38
C ASN A 154 6.79 2.08 4.46
N VAL A 155 6.62 0.88 3.96
CA VAL A 155 5.58 0.51 3.01
C VAL A 155 4.71 -0.61 3.58
N ILE A 156 3.41 -0.49 3.39
CA ILE A 156 2.46 -1.56 3.66
C ILE A 156 1.51 -1.71 2.48
N ASP A 157 1.21 -2.95 2.13
CA ASP A 157 0.13 -3.24 1.20
C ASP A 157 -1.21 -2.92 1.84
N SER A 158 -2.05 -2.20 1.12
CA SER A 158 -3.39 -1.84 1.57
C SER A 158 -4.38 -2.00 0.42
N GLY A 159 -5.61 -2.30 0.73
CA GLY A 159 -6.58 -2.47 -0.34
C GLY A 159 -8.01 -2.68 0.12
N ILE A 160 -8.90 -2.67 -0.85
CA ILE A 160 -10.30 -2.96 -0.62
C ILE A 160 -10.51 -4.47 -0.78
N PRO A 161 -11.16 -5.17 0.16
CA PRO A 161 -11.45 -6.58 0.00
C PRO A 161 -12.28 -6.84 -1.26
N VAL A 162 -11.84 -7.77 -2.10
CA VAL A 162 -12.46 -8.13 -3.36
C VAL A 162 -12.69 -9.64 -3.43
N LEU A 163 -13.82 -10.05 -3.99
CA LEU A 163 -14.07 -11.42 -4.41
C LEU A 163 -13.84 -11.56 -5.91
N SER A 164 -13.42 -12.73 -6.33
CA SER A 164 -13.17 -13.06 -7.75
C SER A 164 -12.14 -12.15 -8.40
N MET A 165 -11.07 -11.81 -7.69
CA MET A 165 -9.93 -11.05 -8.22
C MET A 165 -9.46 -11.65 -9.56
N HIS A 166 -9.20 -10.79 -10.55
CA HIS A 166 -8.82 -11.15 -11.92
C HIS A 166 -9.90 -11.88 -12.74
N ALA A 167 -11.12 -11.99 -12.24
CA ALA A 167 -12.24 -12.53 -13.02
C ALA A 167 -12.90 -11.43 -13.88
N PRO A 168 -13.73 -11.81 -14.88
CA PRO A 168 -14.50 -10.83 -15.64
C PRO A 168 -15.46 -9.97 -14.80
N TYR A 169 -15.83 -10.44 -13.62
CA TYR A 169 -16.67 -9.73 -12.65
C TYR A 169 -16.04 -9.85 -11.27
N GLU A 170 -15.56 -8.74 -10.76
CA GLU A 170 -15.05 -8.61 -9.40
C GLU A 170 -16.07 -7.93 -8.51
N ILE A 171 -16.15 -8.32 -7.25
CA ILE A 171 -17.15 -7.83 -6.31
C ILE A 171 -16.47 -7.22 -5.11
N ILE A 172 -16.79 -5.95 -4.82
CA ILE A 172 -16.37 -5.23 -3.61
C ILE A 172 -17.59 -4.73 -2.83
N SER A 173 -17.38 -4.40 -1.57
CA SER A 173 -18.36 -3.68 -0.77
C SER A 173 -18.21 -2.17 -0.97
N LYS A 174 -19.30 -1.47 -1.26
CA LYS A 174 -19.31 0.00 -1.34
C LYS A 174 -18.92 0.66 -0.01
N VAL A 175 -19.22 0.01 1.11
CA VAL A 175 -18.81 0.48 2.44
C VAL A 175 -17.30 0.42 2.55
N ASP A 176 -16.67 -0.68 2.15
CA ASP A 176 -15.21 -0.80 2.20
C ASP A 176 -14.52 0.21 1.29
N LEU A 177 -15.09 0.46 0.11
CA LEU A 177 -14.58 1.50 -0.79
C LEU A 177 -14.63 2.89 -0.13
N TYR A 178 -15.73 3.22 0.55
CA TYR A 178 -15.86 4.47 1.26
C TYR A 178 -14.88 4.57 2.44
N GLU A 179 -14.74 3.50 3.22
CA GLU A 179 -13.74 3.45 4.30
C GLU A 179 -12.31 3.52 3.76
N GLY A 180 -12.04 2.96 2.59
CA GLY A 180 -10.76 3.12 1.89
C GLY A 180 -10.46 4.57 1.55
N TYR A 181 -11.43 5.29 0.98
CA TYR A 181 -11.31 6.72 0.72
C TYR A 181 -11.02 7.51 2.02
N ARG A 182 -11.78 7.27 3.08
CA ARG A 182 -11.54 7.89 4.38
C ARG A 182 -10.17 7.57 4.95
N GLY A 183 -9.75 6.31 4.79
CA GLY A 183 -8.43 5.84 5.23
C GLY A 183 -7.28 6.55 4.51
N TYR A 184 -7.40 6.76 3.20
CA TYR A 184 -6.39 7.51 2.45
C TYR A 184 -6.33 8.98 2.88
N CYS A 185 -7.48 9.60 3.10
CA CYS A 185 -7.53 10.97 3.63
C CYS A 185 -6.87 11.05 5.02
N ALA A 186 -7.20 10.13 5.92
CA ALA A 186 -6.62 10.08 7.26
C ALA A 186 -5.10 9.85 7.21
N PHE A 187 -4.63 8.95 6.34
CA PHE A 187 -3.22 8.70 6.15
C PHE A 187 -2.47 9.95 5.67
N LEU A 188 -2.98 10.65 4.65
CA LEU A 188 -2.36 11.87 4.14
C LEU A 188 -2.30 13.00 5.17
N GLN A 189 -3.27 13.05 6.08
CA GLN A 189 -3.31 14.05 7.16
C GLN A 189 -2.43 13.66 8.37
N GLY A 190 -2.35 12.38 8.68
CA GLY A 190 -1.79 11.87 9.93
C GLY A 190 -0.41 11.23 9.84
N ALA A 191 0.03 10.82 8.65
CA ALA A 191 1.31 10.14 8.50
C ALA A 191 2.48 11.11 8.69
N LYS A 192 3.33 10.81 9.69
CA LYS A 192 4.55 11.58 9.97
C LYS A 192 5.77 10.68 9.83
N PRO A 193 6.93 11.20 9.44
CA PRO A 193 8.20 10.46 9.49
C PRO A 193 8.41 9.85 10.89
N VAL A 194 9.13 8.74 10.98
CA VAL A 194 9.60 8.22 12.27
C VAL A 194 10.78 9.07 12.67
N GLU A 195 10.73 9.60 13.88
CA GLU A 195 11.88 10.24 14.52
C GLU A 195 13.01 9.23 14.81
#